data_8a89c13d4150f6bd2851447aa54f67e5
#
_entry.id   8a89c13d4150f6bd2851447aa54f67e5
#
_cell.length_a   1.000
_cell.length_b   1.000
_cell.length_c   1.000
_cell.angle_alpha   90.00
_cell.angle_beta   90.00
_cell.angle_gamma   90.00
#
_symmetry.space_group_name_H-M   'P 1'
#
loop_
_entity.id
_entity.type
_entity.pdbx_description
1 polymer ?
#
loop_
_entity_poly.entity_id
_entity_poly.type
_entity_poly.pdbx_seq_one_letter_code
_entity_poly.pdbx_strand_id
1 'polypeptide(L)'
;DIMLPEGKKPFVMSQDDVCYYEYMDGDGFASRMIIGEDGKPTNEMKMDDGSVSVGSYDLVPLLDDFIKEHPDFSYRGAKACIAFTGYNGILGYRTDSAYNTDEYKAEHPDFNFEEERANAAKVVQCLRDDGFEIASHSWGHRNMGTIPMDKFREDTDKWANEVETLTGPCDIILFPFGSDIGDWHPYDTSSERFQYLYNKGFRYFCNVDSSQYFVQIGDDYMRQGRRNLDGYRMYYDLPESGVGGDHLSDLFDVNAVFDRSRPTPVPKMTE
;
A
#
# COMPACT_ATOMS: atom_id res chain seq x y z
N ASP A 1 -25.02 -3.97 -6.26
CA ASP A 1 -24.72 -5.39 -5.93
C ASP A 1 -23.67 -5.93 -6.90
N ILE A 2 -22.66 -6.60 -6.37
CA ILE A 2 -21.68 -7.33 -7.18
C ILE A 2 -22.25 -8.70 -7.51
N MET A 3 -22.38 -9.00 -8.81
CA MET A 3 -22.82 -10.30 -9.29
C MET A 3 -21.61 -11.07 -9.81
N LEU A 4 -21.29 -12.18 -9.16
CA LEU A 4 -20.17 -13.04 -9.53
C LEU A 4 -20.70 -14.31 -10.22
N PRO A 5 -19.93 -14.91 -11.15
CA PRO A 5 -20.21 -16.23 -11.67
C PRO A 5 -20.24 -17.27 -10.55
N GLU A 6 -20.99 -18.37 -10.78
CA GLU A 6 -21.04 -19.49 -9.84
C GLU A 6 -19.61 -20.02 -9.54
N GLY A 7 -19.31 -20.25 -8.26
CA GLY A 7 -18.01 -20.72 -7.81
C GLY A 7 -16.92 -19.66 -7.66
N LYS A 8 -17.17 -18.40 -8.08
CA LYS A 8 -16.23 -17.29 -7.85
C LYS A 8 -16.49 -16.61 -6.51
N LYS A 9 -15.43 -16.19 -5.84
CA LYS A 9 -15.47 -15.39 -4.60
C LYS A 9 -14.92 -14.01 -4.86
N PRO A 10 -15.47 -12.95 -4.21
CA PRO A 10 -14.86 -11.62 -4.30
C PRO A 10 -13.52 -11.64 -3.56
N PHE A 11 -12.51 -11.03 -4.17
CA PHE A 11 -11.18 -10.86 -3.59
C PHE A 11 -10.74 -9.41 -3.78
N VAL A 12 -10.46 -8.73 -2.68
CA VAL A 12 -10.00 -7.35 -2.67
C VAL A 12 -8.56 -7.33 -2.18
N MET A 13 -7.66 -6.85 -3.02
CA MET A 13 -6.25 -6.71 -2.69
C MET A 13 -5.91 -5.28 -2.34
N SER A 14 -4.94 -5.12 -1.45
CA SER A 14 -4.30 -3.84 -1.19
C SER A 14 -2.82 -4.05 -0.90
N GLN A 15 -2.01 -3.06 -1.27
CA GLN A 15 -0.59 -3.02 -0.96
C GLN A 15 -0.28 -1.73 -0.22
N ASP A 16 0.36 -1.86 0.94
CA ASP A 16 0.81 -0.76 1.76
C ASP A 16 2.22 -0.33 1.33
N ASP A 17 2.62 0.90 1.68
CA ASP A 17 3.98 1.42 1.52
C ASP A 17 4.54 1.43 0.09
N VAL A 18 3.70 1.65 -0.93
CA VAL A 18 4.16 1.73 -2.32
C VAL A 18 4.86 3.07 -2.59
N CYS A 19 5.89 3.32 -1.79
CA CYS A 19 6.66 4.56 -1.79
C CYS A 19 8.08 4.37 -2.32
N TYR A 20 8.58 3.12 -2.29
CA TYR A 20 9.96 2.78 -2.68
C TYR A 20 10.94 3.71 -1.96
N TYR A 21 11.01 3.52 -0.65
CA TYR A 21 11.83 4.36 0.23
C TYR A 21 13.31 4.28 -0.16
N GLU A 22 14.00 5.39 -0.04
CA GLU A 22 15.41 5.49 -0.44
C GLU A 22 16.31 4.48 0.28
N TYR A 23 16.01 4.20 1.55
CA TYR A 23 16.78 3.24 2.35
C TYR A 23 16.58 1.77 1.93
N MET A 24 15.60 1.48 1.06
CA MET A 24 15.34 0.13 0.53
C MET A 24 16.09 -0.15 -0.79
N ASP A 25 16.79 0.84 -1.33
CA ASP A 25 17.62 0.65 -2.53
C ASP A 25 18.71 -0.40 -2.27
N GLY A 26 18.74 -1.44 -3.09
CA GLY A 26 19.68 -2.57 -2.94
C GLY A 26 19.16 -3.75 -2.10
N ASP A 27 18.00 -3.63 -1.46
CA ASP A 27 17.38 -4.72 -0.67
C ASP A 27 16.46 -5.63 -1.51
N GLY A 28 16.51 -5.51 -2.85
CA GLY A 28 15.72 -6.34 -3.77
C GLY A 28 14.31 -5.79 -4.05
N PHE A 29 14.00 -4.57 -3.62
CA PHE A 29 12.77 -3.87 -3.96
C PHE A 29 12.91 -3.06 -5.25
N ALA A 30 11.78 -2.80 -5.92
CA ALA A 30 11.73 -1.81 -6.98
C ALA A 30 12.17 -0.43 -6.45
N SER A 31 12.82 0.35 -7.30
CA SER A 31 13.31 1.69 -6.93
C SER A 31 12.32 2.78 -7.25
N ARG A 32 11.51 2.56 -8.29
CA ARG A 32 10.54 3.56 -8.79
C ARG A 32 9.43 2.88 -9.61
N MET A 33 8.26 3.46 -9.59
CA MET A 33 7.22 3.14 -10.57
C MET A 33 7.23 4.18 -11.68
N ILE A 34 7.15 3.72 -12.91
CA ILE A 34 7.15 4.55 -14.12
C ILE A 34 6.01 4.16 -15.06
N ILE A 35 5.78 4.94 -16.08
CA ILE A 35 4.91 4.58 -17.20
C ILE A 35 5.78 3.91 -18.28
N GLY A 36 5.49 2.64 -18.58
CA GLY A 36 6.19 1.88 -19.58
C GLY A 36 5.91 2.33 -21.01
N GLU A 37 6.61 1.75 -21.98
CA GLU A 37 6.43 2.04 -23.41
C GLU A 37 5.02 1.71 -23.93
N ASP A 38 4.35 0.78 -23.27
CA ASP A 38 2.96 0.37 -23.55
C ASP A 38 1.91 1.30 -22.91
N GLY A 39 2.37 2.32 -22.16
CA GLY A 39 1.50 3.26 -21.46
C GLY A 39 0.93 2.73 -20.14
N LYS A 40 1.43 1.59 -19.64
CA LYS A 40 1.00 0.97 -18.38
C LYS A 40 1.98 1.25 -17.25
N PRO A 41 1.54 1.18 -15.97
CA PRO A 41 2.46 1.26 -14.85
C PRO A 41 3.43 0.07 -14.85
N THR A 42 4.73 0.34 -14.67
CA THR A 42 5.77 -0.67 -14.53
C THR A 42 6.84 -0.19 -13.54
N ASN A 43 7.83 -1.02 -13.24
CA ASN A 43 8.87 -0.67 -12.27
C ASN A 43 10.23 -0.48 -12.89
N GLU A 44 11.00 0.45 -12.33
CA GLU A 44 12.45 0.47 -12.37
C GLU A 44 13.01 -0.24 -11.14
N MET A 45 14.13 -0.95 -11.33
CA MET A 45 14.88 -1.59 -10.25
C MET A 45 16.36 -1.29 -10.45
N LYS A 46 17.01 -0.78 -9.42
CA LYS A 46 18.46 -0.62 -9.39
C LYS A 46 19.10 -1.97 -9.11
N MET A 47 19.99 -2.38 -9.99
CA MET A 47 20.70 -3.64 -9.91
C MET A 47 22.03 -3.47 -9.17
N ASP A 48 22.60 -4.56 -8.65
CA ASP A 48 23.87 -4.54 -7.89
C ASP A 48 25.05 -3.99 -8.69
N ASP A 49 25.02 -4.08 -10.02
CA ASP A 49 26.05 -3.55 -10.91
C ASP A 49 25.85 -2.05 -11.23
N GLY A 50 24.84 -1.41 -10.63
CA GLY A 50 24.49 -0.01 -10.84
C GLY A 50 23.64 0.26 -12.10
N SER A 51 23.30 -0.75 -12.88
CA SER A 51 22.35 -0.61 -13.99
C SER A 51 20.92 -0.47 -13.46
N VAL A 52 20.03 0.03 -14.33
CA VAL A 52 18.59 0.09 -14.04
C VAL A 52 17.88 -0.88 -14.98
N SER A 53 17.10 -1.78 -14.42
CA SER A 53 16.23 -2.69 -15.16
C SER A 53 14.79 -2.24 -15.09
N VAL A 54 14.03 -2.42 -16.17
CA VAL A 54 12.59 -2.12 -16.23
C VAL A 54 11.83 -3.43 -16.37
N GLY A 55 10.82 -3.64 -15.52
CA GLY A 55 10.05 -4.88 -15.53
C GLY A 55 9.00 -4.96 -14.41
N SER A 56 8.42 -6.15 -14.30
CA SER A 56 7.37 -6.45 -13.31
C SER A 56 8.01 -6.89 -11.99
N TYR A 57 8.41 -5.93 -11.17
CA TYR A 57 9.13 -6.18 -9.91
C TYR A 57 8.26 -6.02 -8.65
N ASP A 58 7.01 -5.53 -8.79
CA ASP A 58 6.10 -5.37 -7.66
C ASP A 58 4.65 -5.66 -8.08
N LEU A 59 3.72 -5.61 -7.12
CA LEU A 59 2.32 -6.04 -7.28
C LEU A 59 1.66 -5.44 -8.53
N VAL A 60 1.83 -4.15 -8.80
CA VAL A 60 1.10 -3.45 -9.86
C VAL A 60 1.35 -4.08 -11.23
N PRO A 61 2.58 -4.14 -11.77
CA PRO A 61 2.81 -4.75 -13.07
C PRO A 61 2.64 -6.30 -13.04
N LEU A 62 2.92 -6.95 -11.91
CA LEU A 62 2.68 -8.39 -11.77
C LEU A 62 1.20 -8.73 -11.87
N LEU A 63 0.33 -7.91 -11.28
CA LEU A 63 -1.12 -8.08 -11.37
C LEU A 63 -1.62 -7.83 -12.79
N ASP A 64 -1.05 -6.85 -13.49
CA ASP A 64 -1.38 -6.59 -14.89
C ASP A 64 -1.00 -7.76 -15.78
N ASP A 65 0.18 -8.33 -15.59
CA ASP A 65 0.60 -9.53 -16.32
C ASP A 65 -0.31 -10.72 -16.02
N PHE A 66 -0.69 -10.91 -14.75
CA PHE A 66 -1.62 -11.96 -14.37
C PHE A 66 -3.01 -11.78 -15.01
N ILE A 67 -3.55 -10.55 -15.03
CA ILE A 67 -4.86 -10.27 -15.62
C ILE A 67 -4.85 -10.45 -17.15
N LYS A 68 -3.73 -10.21 -17.84
CA LYS A 68 -3.60 -10.50 -19.29
C LYS A 68 -3.86 -12.00 -19.57
N GLU A 69 -3.38 -12.88 -18.69
CA GLU A 69 -3.58 -14.33 -18.80
C GLU A 69 -4.93 -14.80 -18.22
N HIS A 70 -5.44 -14.05 -17.24
CA HIS A 70 -6.67 -14.37 -16.49
C HIS A 70 -7.64 -13.18 -16.47
N PRO A 71 -8.23 -12.80 -17.62
CA PRO A 71 -9.04 -11.57 -17.71
C PRO A 71 -10.33 -11.61 -16.86
N ASP A 72 -10.78 -12.78 -16.47
CA ASP A 72 -11.93 -12.98 -15.57
C ASP A 72 -11.60 -12.72 -14.08
N PHE A 73 -10.33 -12.50 -13.74
CA PHE A 73 -9.91 -12.12 -12.39
C PHE A 73 -10.28 -10.66 -12.06
N SER A 74 -10.21 -9.75 -13.03
CA SER A 74 -10.56 -8.34 -12.83
C SER A 74 -12.05 -8.09 -13.04
N TYR A 75 -12.76 -7.74 -11.96
CA TYR A 75 -14.17 -7.40 -12.04
C TYR A 75 -14.37 -6.00 -12.63
N ARG A 76 -14.83 -5.91 -13.88
CA ARG A 76 -15.07 -4.64 -14.59
C ARG A 76 -13.85 -3.72 -14.68
N GLY A 77 -12.65 -4.27 -14.72
CA GLY A 77 -11.41 -3.51 -14.78
C GLY A 77 -10.86 -3.07 -13.43
N ALA A 78 -11.55 -3.36 -12.31
CA ALA A 78 -11.03 -3.08 -10.98
C ALA A 78 -9.82 -3.97 -10.66
N LYS A 79 -8.82 -3.39 -10.00
CA LYS A 79 -7.59 -4.06 -9.62
C LYS A 79 -7.38 -3.97 -8.10
N ALA A 80 -6.19 -3.55 -7.66
CA ALA A 80 -5.85 -3.44 -6.25
C ALA A 80 -5.97 -1.98 -5.74
N CYS A 81 -5.97 -1.84 -4.41
CA CYS A 81 -5.83 -0.57 -3.74
C CYS A 81 -4.36 -0.35 -3.35
N ILE A 82 -3.78 0.78 -3.73
CA ILE A 82 -2.37 1.13 -3.52
C ILE A 82 -2.29 2.26 -2.50
N ALA A 83 -1.61 2.00 -1.39
CA ALA A 83 -1.54 2.95 -0.28
C ALA A 83 -0.17 3.61 -0.17
N PHE A 84 -0.20 4.94 -0.01
CA PHE A 84 1.00 5.76 0.12
C PHE A 84 1.12 6.36 1.51
N THR A 85 2.33 6.33 2.05
CA THR A 85 2.79 7.29 3.05
C THR A 85 3.25 8.58 2.35
N GLY A 86 3.71 9.58 3.12
CA GLY A 86 4.19 10.83 2.53
C GLY A 86 5.69 11.02 2.72
N TYR A 87 6.25 10.53 3.82
CA TYR A 87 7.68 10.65 4.10
C TYR A 87 8.50 9.89 3.04
N ASN A 88 9.66 10.42 2.68
CA ASN A 88 10.46 9.97 1.53
C ASN A 88 9.78 10.12 0.14
N GLY A 89 8.53 10.58 0.08
CA GLY A 89 7.77 10.70 -1.16
C GLY A 89 6.98 9.45 -1.54
N ILE A 90 6.44 9.42 -2.77
CA ILE A 90 5.59 8.33 -3.26
C ILE A 90 6.15 7.73 -4.56
N LEU A 91 5.93 6.45 -4.78
CA LEU A 91 6.26 5.75 -6.05
C LEU A 91 7.74 5.82 -6.43
N GLY A 92 8.66 6.09 -5.48
CA GLY A 92 10.09 6.30 -5.73
C GLY A 92 10.46 7.71 -6.16
N TYR A 93 9.49 8.62 -6.25
CA TYR A 93 9.72 10.05 -6.48
C TYR A 93 9.87 10.76 -5.14
N ARG A 94 10.87 11.62 -5.00
CA ARG A 94 11.17 12.34 -3.75
C ARG A 94 10.28 13.56 -3.58
N THR A 95 8.98 13.32 -3.35
CA THR A 95 7.92 14.33 -3.27
C THR A 95 7.70 14.90 -1.86
N ASP A 96 8.37 14.38 -0.83
CA ASP A 96 8.39 14.92 0.52
C ASP A 96 9.07 16.29 0.55
N SER A 97 8.45 17.24 1.22
CA SER A 97 8.99 18.61 1.37
C SER A 97 10.38 18.67 2.03
N ALA A 98 10.78 17.61 2.76
CA ALA A 98 12.13 17.49 3.31
C ALA A 98 13.23 17.49 2.23
N TYR A 99 12.92 17.09 1.00
CA TYR A 99 13.84 17.15 -0.14
C TYR A 99 13.88 18.52 -0.83
N ASN A 100 12.96 19.42 -0.51
CA ASN A 100 12.89 20.75 -1.13
C ASN A 100 13.71 21.79 -0.36
N THR A 101 14.88 21.43 0.12
CA THR A 101 15.80 22.32 0.84
C THR A 101 16.98 22.73 -0.02
N ASP A 102 17.60 23.88 0.30
CA ASP A 102 18.78 24.36 -0.42
C ASP A 102 19.97 23.41 -0.22
N GLU A 103 20.09 22.81 0.98
CA GLU A 103 21.12 21.82 1.29
C GLU A 103 21.00 20.59 0.39
N TYR A 104 19.80 19.99 0.31
CA TYR A 104 19.59 18.79 -0.51
C TYR A 104 19.85 19.07 -1.99
N LYS A 105 19.38 20.21 -2.50
CA LYS A 105 19.62 20.63 -3.90
C LYS A 105 21.09 20.90 -4.20
N ALA A 106 21.86 21.40 -3.24
CA ALA A 106 23.29 21.61 -3.41
C ALA A 106 24.07 20.28 -3.53
N GLU A 107 23.63 19.25 -2.80
CA GLU A 107 24.21 17.91 -2.85
C GLU A 107 23.73 17.11 -4.07
N HIS A 108 22.55 17.45 -4.62
CA HIS A 108 21.92 16.79 -5.75
C HIS A 108 21.56 17.79 -6.85
N PRO A 109 22.54 18.31 -7.60
CA PRO A 109 22.33 19.44 -8.54
C PRO A 109 21.36 19.13 -9.69
N ASP A 110 21.17 17.85 -10.02
CA ASP A 110 20.22 17.41 -11.06
C ASP A 110 18.81 17.17 -10.50
N PHE A 111 18.62 17.31 -9.20
CA PHE A 111 17.32 17.10 -8.57
C PHE A 111 16.39 18.30 -8.78
N ASN A 112 15.18 18.03 -9.25
CA ASN A 112 14.13 19.03 -9.42
C ASN A 112 12.85 18.58 -8.69
N PHE A 113 12.58 19.20 -7.56
CA PHE A 113 11.44 18.86 -6.71
C PHE A 113 10.09 18.95 -7.42
N GLU A 114 9.88 20.00 -8.22
CA GLU A 114 8.62 20.18 -8.97
C GLU A 114 8.46 19.12 -10.08
N GLU A 115 9.56 18.70 -10.69
CA GLU A 115 9.56 17.64 -11.69
C GLU A 115 9.27 16.27 -11.06
N GLU A 116 9.85 15.96 -9.90
CA GLU A 116 9.53 14.75 -9.13
C GLU A 116 8.03 14.69 -8.80
N ARG A 117 7.47 15.79 -8.31
CA ARG A 117 6.03 15.88 -8.02
C ARG A 117 5.17 15.72 -9.28
N ALA A 118 5.53 16.38 -10.36
CA ALA A 118 4.80 16.29 -11.62
C ALA A 118 4.83 14.89 -12.22
N ASN A 119 5.96 14.19 -12.13
CA ASN A 119 6.10 12.83 -12.63
C ASN A 119 5.35 11.84 -11.73
N ALA A 120 5.41 11.97 -10.41
CA ALA A 120 4.61 11.19 -9.49
C ALA A 120 3.11 11.31 -9.79
N ALA A 121 2.61 12.53 -9.98
CA ALA A 121 1.20 12.76 -10.32
C ALA A 121 0.78 12.11 -11.64
N LYS A 122 1.65 12.09 -12.66
CA LYS A 122 1.38 11.38 -13.93
C LYS A 122 1.26 9.87 -13.73
N VAL A 123 2.15 9.28 -12.91
CA VAL A 123 2.11 7.84 -12.62
C VAL A 123 0.87 7.49 -11.80
N VAL A 124 0.49 8.32 -10.82
CA VAL A 124 -0.77 8.15 -10.09
C VAL A 124 -1.98 8.18 -11.01
N GLN A 125 -2.02 9.12 -11.96
CA GLN A 125 -3.11 9.16 -12.95
C GLN A 125 -3.12 7.89 -13.81
N CYS A 126 -1.95 7.42 -14.23
CA CYS A 126 -1.82 6.17 -14.97
C CYS A 126 -2.35 4.97 -14.17
N LEU A 127 -2.05 4.88 -12.86
CA LEU A 127 -2.60 3.86 -11.97
C LEU A 127 -4.13 3.91 -11.92
N ARG A 128 -4.73 5.09 -11.75
CA ARG A 128 -6.18 5.26 -11.73
C ARG A 128 -6.84 4.86 -13.06
N ASP A 129 -6.26 5.29 -14.17
CA ASP A 129 -6.75 4.97 -15.52
C ASP A 129 -6.66 3.47 -15.80
N ASP A 130 -5.73 2.80 -15.15
CA ASP A 130 -5.50 1.36 -15.26
C ASP A 130 -6.34 0.51 -14.28
N GLY A 131 -7.15 1.15 -13.42
CA GLY A 131 -8.13 0.50 -12.53
C GLY A 131 -7.65 0.24 -11.10
N PHE A 132 -6.55 0.88 -10.69
CA PHE A 132 -6.10 0.86 -9.29
C PHE A 132 -6.76 1.98 -8.49
N GLU A 133 -7.14 1.68 -7.25
CA GLU A 133 -7.58 2.65 -6.27
C GLU A 133 -6.39 3.17 -5.44
N ILE A 134 -6.49 4.41 -4.98
CA ILE A 134 -5.44 5.02 -4.15
C ILE A 134 -5.94 5.18 -2.72
N ALA A 135 -5.10 4.87 -1.76
CA ALA A 135 -5.38 5.01 -0.34
C ALA A 135 -4.30 5.80 0.41
N SER A 136 -4.69 6.36 1.53
CA SER A 136 -3.76 6.90 2.51
C SER A 136 -3.21 5.78 3.40
N HIS A 137 -1.89 5.85 3.70
CA HIS A 137 -1.26 5.03 4.74
C HIS A 137 -0.65 5.89 5.85
N SER A 138 -1.32 6.98 6.23
CA SER A 138 -0.84 8.13 7.00
C SER A 138 0.37 8.82 6.34
N TRP A 139 0.74 10.04 6.76
CA TRP A 139 1.92 10.68 6.18
C TRP A 139 3.22 10.03 6.66
N GLY A 140 3.34 9.83 7.96
CA GLY A 140 4.58 9.38 8.60
C GLY A 140 4.56 7.94 9.09
N HIS A 141 3.71 7.07 8.51
CA HIS A 141 3.54 5.68 8.95
C HIS A 141 3.33 5.58 10.47
N ARG A 142 2.31 6.31 10.98
CA ARG A 142 2.08 6.45 12.43
C ARG A 142 1.07 5.44 12.95
N ASN A 143 1.25 5.08 14.24
CA ASN A 143 0.25 4.32 14.97
C ASN A 143 -0.98 5.19 15.26
N MET A 144 -1.92 5.27 14.30
CA MET A 144 -3.05 6.19 14.31
C MET A 144 -4.02 5.94 15.46
N GLY A 145 -4.07 4.73 16.02
CA GLY A 145 -4.90 4.40 17.18
C GLY A 145 -4.40 5.02 18.48
N THR A 146 -3.10 5.25 18.62
CA THR A 146 -2.49 5.58 19.92
C THR A 146 -1.75 6.90 19.98
N ILE A 147 -1.27 7.47 18.85
CA ILE A 147 -0.56 8.75 18.89
C ILE A 147 -1.40 9.88 19.48
N PRO A 148 -0.79 10.89 20.14
CA PRO A 148 -1.51 12.06 20.64
C PRO A 148 -2.32 12.75 19.55
N MET A 149 -3.45 13.35 19.91
CA MET A 149 -4.40 13.90 18.93
C MET A 149 -3.83 15.07 18.11
N ASP A 150 -2.92 15.85 18.67
CA ASP A 150 -2.18 16.90 17.95
C ASP A 150 -1.31 16.29 16.83
N LYS A 151 -0.60 15.20 17.12
CA LYS A 151 0.21 14.46 16.14
C LYS A 151 -0.63 13.73 15.09
N PHE A 152 -1.78 13.22 15.50
CA PHE A 152 -2.75 12.63 14.59
C PHE A 152 -3.25 13.63 13.54
N ARG A 153 -3.60 14.84 13.97
CA ARG A 153 -4.02 15.92 13.07
C ARG A 153 -2.88 16.38 12.18
N GLU A 154 -1.70 16.62 12.75
CA GLU A 154 -0.50 17.02 12.01
C GLU A 154 -0.18 16.04 10.88
N ASP A 155 -0.18 14.72 11.16
CA ASP A 155 0.10 13.68 10.19
C ASP A 155 -0.95 13.64 9.08
N THR A 156 -2.24 13.66 9.46
CA THR A 156 -3.37 13.65 8.50
C THR A 156 -3.36 14.90 7.62
N ASP A 157 -3.12 16.09 8.20
CA ASP A 157 -3.05 17.34 7.44
C ASP A 157 -1.86 17.35 6.49
N LYS A 158 -0.72 16.83 6.93
CA LYS A 158 0.47 16.75 6.11
C LYS A 158 0.26 15.80 4.92
N TRP A 159 -0.41 14.66 5.14
CA TRP A 159 -0.79 13.76 4.04
C TRP A 159 -1.69 14.48 3.02
N ALA A 160 -2.71 15.18 3.45
CA ALA A 160 -3.59 15.94 2.58
C ALA A 160 -2.84 17.04 1.79
N ASN A 161 -1.88 17.71 2.41
CA ASN A 161 -1.14 18.79 1.77
C ASN A 161 -0.04 18.31 0.81
N GLU A 162 0.61 17.20 1.08
CA GLU A 162 1.77 16.74 0.31
C GLU A 162 1.45 15.58 -0.64
N VAL A 163 0.56 14.67 -0.24
CA VAL A 163 0.23 13.47 -1.03
C VAL A 163 -1.08 13.66 -1.81
N GLU A 164 -2.18 14.05 -1.15
CA GLU A 164 -3.48 14.19 -1.82
C GLU A 164 -3.45 15.24 -2.94
N THR A 165 -2.59 16.25 -2.84
CA THR A 165 -2.35 17.23 -3.92
C THR A 165 -1.76 16.60 -5.18
N LEU A 166 -1.15 15.41 -5.09
CA LEU A 166 -0.61 14.64 -6.22
C LEU A 166 -1.58 13.55 -6.68
N THR A 167 -2.29 12.95 -5.72
CA THR A 167 -3.15 11.80 -5.99
C THR A 167 -4.58 12.18 -6.34
N GLY A 168 -5.00 13.41 -6.06
CA GLY A 168 -6.41 13.79 -6.04
C GLY A 168 -7.13 13.25 -4.80
N PRO A 169 -8.43 13.51 -4.65
CA PRO A 169 -9.21 13.13 -3.49
C PRO A 169 -9.12 11.63 -3.19
N CYS A 170 -9.01 11.32 -1.89
CA CYS A 170 -8.90 9.96 -1.39
C CYS A 170 -9.87 9.76 -0.22
N ASP A 171 -10.68 8.70 -0.28
CA ASP A 171 -11.65 8.34 0.75
C ASP A 171 -11.32 7.04 1.50
N ILE A 172 -10.18 6.42 1.17
CA ILE A 172 -9.70 5.17 1.76
C ILE A 172 -8.48 5.44 2.65
N ILE A 173 -8.49 4.93 3.87
CA ILE A 173 -7.32 4.90 4.75
C ILE A 173 -6.99 3.46 5.15
N LEU A 174 -5.76 3.05 4.95
CA LEU A 174 -5.18 1.80 5.43
C LEU A 174 -4.29 2.13 6.62
N PHE A 175 -4.65 1.65 7.81
CA PHE A 175 -3.93 2.04 9.03
C PHE A 175 -2.60 1.32 9.17
N PRO A 176 -1.47 2.05 9.34
CA PRO A 176 -0.18 1.45 9.64
C PRO A 176 -0.22 0.57 10.89
N PHE A 177 0.55 -0.52 10.87
CA PHE A 177 0.60 -1.52 11.96
C PHE A 177 -0.74 -2.19 12.27
N GLY A 178 -1.77 -2.01 11.43
CA GLY A 178 -3.13 -2.42 11.76
C GLY A 178 -3.77 -1.63 12.92
N SER A 179 -3.12 -0.57 13.38
CA SER A 179 -3.56 0.21 14.53
C SER A 179 -4.59 1.25 14.11
N ASP A 180 -5.84 0.84 14.08
CA ASP A 180 -6.96 1.70 13.74
C ASP A 180 -7.51 2.48 14.95
N ILE A 181 -8.39 3.43 14.67
CA ILE A 181 -8.91 4.39 15.65
C ILE A 181 -9.95 3.81 16.62
N GLY A 182 -10.45 2.61 16.39
CA GLY A 182 -11.43 1.93 17.25
C GLY A 182 -10.90 0.66 17.87
N ASP A 183 -9.62 0.33 17.59
CA ASP A 183 -9.04 -0.94 17.99
C ASP A 183 -9.96 -2.09 17.50
N TRP A 184 -10.28 -3.07 18.30
CA TRP A 184 -11.19 -4.16 17.95
C TRP A 184 -12.68 -3.84 18.27
N HIS A 185 -12.98 -2.68 18.87
CA HIS A 185 -14.34 -2.25 19.15
C HIS A 185 -15.01 -1.61 17.92
N PRO A 186 -16.37 -1.68 17.80
CA PRO A 186 -17.09 -0.87 16.83
C PRO A 186 -16.75 0.61 16.96
N TYR A 187 -16.74 1.33 15.85
CA TYR A 187 -16.47 2.77 15.88
C TYR A 187 -17.51 3.54 16.67
N ASP A 188 -17.04 4.36 17.58
CA ASP A 188 -17.79 5.48 18.11
C ASP A 188 -17.65 6.65 17.12
N THR A 189 -18.72 6.89 16.35
CA THR A 189 -18.74 7.97 15.34
C THR A 189 -18.68 9.37 15.97
N SER A 190 -18.90 9.51 17.29
CA SER A 190 -18.70 10.79 18.01
C SER A 190 -17.24 11.01 18.45
N SER A 191 -16.38 10.00 18.33
CA SER A 191 -14.98 10.13 18.73
C SER A 191 -14.24 11.18 17.88
N GLU A 192 -13.31 11.89 18.52
CA GLU A 192 -12.58 12.98 17.88
C GLU A 192 -11.76 12.49 16.68
N ARG A 193 -11.15 11.29 16.75
CA ARG A 193 -10.38 10.70 15.67
C ARG A 193 -11.26 10.36 14.47
N PHE A 194 -12.40 9.72 14.69
CA PHE A 194 -13.34 9.39 13.62
C PHE A 194 -13.83 10.66 12.93
N GLN A 195 -14.32 11.63 13.70
CA GLN A 195 -14.83 12.89 13.18
C GLN A 195 -13.78 13.65 12.38
N TYR A 196 -12.51 13.61 12.82
CA TYR A 196 -11.44 14.28 12.08
C TYR A 196 -11.19 13.66 10.71
N LEU A 197 -11.02 12.34 10.63
CA LEU A 197 -10.84 11.63 9.37
C LEU A 197 -12.07 11.74 8.47
N TYR A 198 -13.25 11.57 9.05
CA TYR A 198 -14.51 11.68 8.34
C TYR A 198 -14.68 13.07 7.67
N ASN A 199 -14.34 14.15 8.39
CA ASN A 199 -14.38 15.51 7.86
C ASN A 199 -13.27 15.79 6.83
N LYS A 200 -12.21 15.00 6.79
CA LYS A 200 -11.18 15.01 5.73
C LYS A 200 -11.61 14.24 4.48
N GLY A 201 -12.73 13.56 4.50
CA GLY A 201 -13.28 12.84 3.35
C GLY A 201 -13.17 11.33 3.42
N PHE A 202 -12.50 10.77 4.42
CA PHE A 202 -12.36 9.32 4.55
C PHE A 202 -13.70 8.65 4.85
N ARG A 203 -13.96 7.53 4.16
CA ARG A 203 -15.18 6.72 4.28
C ARG A 203 -14.89 5.24 4.41
N TYR A 204 -13.74 4.79 3.93
CA TYR A 204 -13.29 3.40 3.99
C TYR A 204 -12.09 3.29 4.91
N PHE A 205 -12.27 2.58 6.03
CA PHE A 205 -11.30 2.47 7.13
C PHE A 205 -10.82 1.03 7.21
N CYS A 206 -9.56 0.77 6.89
CA CYS A 206 -9.03 -0.57 6.78
C CYS A 206 -7.86 -0.76 7.74
N ASN A 207 -7.97 -1.73 8.64
CA ASN A 207 -6.86 -2.17 9.46
C ASN A 207 -6.27 -3.48 8.93
N VAL A 208 -5.29 -4.02 9.63
CA VAL A 208 -4.74 -5.34 9.37
C VAL A 208 -5.01 -6.22 10.59
N ASP A 209 -5.63 -7.37 10.37
CA ASP A 209 -5.71 -8.46 11.35
C ASP A 209 -5.10 -9.71 10.74
N SER A 210 -4.13 -10.29 11.42
CA SER A 210 -3.40 -11.44 10.89
C SER A 210 -4.15 -12.76 11.00
N SER A 211 -5.24 -12.81 11.77
CA SER A 211 -5.96 -14.04 12.09
C SER A 211 -7.34 -14.14 11.46
N GLN A 212 -8.01 -13.02 11.29
CA GLN A 212 -9.37 -12.98 10.74
C GLN A 212 -9.65 -11.63 10.06
N TYR A 213 -10.75 -11.59 9.34
CA TYR A 213 -11.27 -10.34 8.77
C TYR A 213 -12.68 -10.08 9.29
N PHE A 214 -13.05 -8.81 9.31
CA PHE A 214 -14.39 -8.38 9.71
C PHE A 214 -14.80 -7.15 8.89
N VAL A 215 -16.10 -6.90 8.86
CA VAL A 215 -16.68 -5.71 8.24
C VAL A 215 -17.66 -5.06 9.20
N GLN A 216 -17.55 -3.75 9.38
CA GLN A 216 -18.55 -2.90 10.01
C GLN A 216 -19.07 -1.90 8.97
N ILE A 217 -20.37 -1.90 8.75
CA ILE A 217 -21.04 -0.97 7.83
C ILE A 217 -21.83 0.03 8.66
N GLY A 218 -21.49 1.31 8.53
CA GLY A 218 -22.27 2.43 9.04
C GLY A 218 -23.20 2.98 7.95
N ASP A 219 -23.86 4.12 8.24
CA ASP A 219 -24.78 4.73 7.29
C ASP A 219 -24.09 5.22 6.00
N ASP A 220 -22.86 5.74 6.15
CA ASP A 220 -22.08 6.32 5.06
C ASP A 220 -20.57 6.07 5.19
N TYR A 221 -20.17 5.05 5.94
CA TYR A 221 -18.80 4.58 6.04
C TYR A 221 -18.74 3.05 6.11
N MET A 222 -17.58 2.51 5.76
CA MET A 222 -17.25 1.10 5.93
C MET A 222 -15.91 0.97 6.65
N ARG A 223 -15.83 0.03 7.56
CA ARG A 223 -14.59 -0.40 8.22
C ARG A 223 -14.39 -1.88 7.96
N GLN A 224 -13.18 -2.29 7.62
CA GLN A 224 -12.85 -3.71 7.45
C GLN A 224 -11.47 -4.06 7.97
N GLY A 225 -11.34 -5.30 8.44
CA GLY A 225 -10.05 -5.94 8.70
C GLY A 225 -9.51 -6.58 7.44
N ARG A 226 -8.20 -6.41 7.18
CA ARG A 226 -7.47 -7.06 6.10
C ARG A 226 -6.59 -8.18 6.65
N ARG A 227 -6.18 -9.09 5.80
CA ARG A 227 -5.30 -10.22 6.15
C ARG A 227 -3.97 -10.10 5.41
N ASN A 228 -2.88 -10.33 6.13
CA ASN A 228 -1.54 -10.34 5.54
C ASN A 228 -1.34 -11.58 4.66
N LEU A 229 -0.92 -11.34 3.42
CA LEU A 229 -0.56 -12.37 2.44
C LEU A 229 0.92 -12.25 2.04
N ASP A 230 1.77 -11.90 2.96
CA ASP A 230 3.20 -11.73 2.74
C ASP A 230 3.99 -13.04 2.97
N GLY A 231 5.24 -13.04 2.51
CA GLY A 231 6.12 -14.20 2.63
C GLY A 231 6.45 -14.57 4.08
N TYR A 232 6.44 -13.58 5.00
CA TYR A 232 6.61 -13.82 6.42
C TYR A 232 5.46 -14.65 6.99
N ARG A 233 4.23 -14.20 6.76
CA ARG A 233 3.02 -14.90 7.24
C ARG A 233 2.92 -16.30 6.65
N MET A 234 3.14 -16.43 5.34
CA MET A 234 3.11 -17.73 4.66
C MET A 234 4.16 -18.68 5.24
N TYR A 235 5.41 -18.23 5.46
CA TYR A 235 6.46 -19.08 6.02
C TYR A 235 6.11 -19.60 7.40
N TYR A 236 5.59 -18.76 8.29
CA TYR A 236 5.26 -19.15 9.67
C TYR A 236 3.98 -20.01 9.78
N ASP A 237 3.19 -20.09 8.73
CA ASP A 237 2.08 -21.05 8.62
C ASP A 237 2.53 -22.41 8.04
N LEU A 238 3.78 -22.52 7.53
CA LEU A 238 4.31 -23.79 7.08
C LEU A 238 4.74 -24.68 8.25
N PRO A 239 4.56 -26.02 8.15
CA PRO A 239 5.00 -26.97 9.20
C PRO A 239 6.49 -26.87 9.50
N GLU A 240 7.34 -26.63 8.50
CA GLU A 240 8.80 -26.53 8.64
C GLU A 240 9.26 -25.30 9.41
N SER A 241 8.44 -24.30 9.60
CA SER A 241 8.76 -23.15 10.46
C SER A 241 8.89 -23.53 11.94
N GLY A 242 8.28 -24.64 12.34
CA GLY A 242 8.20 -25.09 13.72
C GLY A 242 7.30 -24.23 14.63
N VAL A 243 6.64 -23.21 14.09
CA VAL A 243 5.76 -22.29 14.84
C VAL A 243 4.33 -22.81 14.90
N GLY A 244 3.88 -23.51 13.82
CA GLY A 244 2.54 -24.11 13.75
C GLY A 244 1.42 -23.07 13.62
N GLY A 245 1.67 -21.99 12.87
CA GLY A 245 0.65 -21.01 12.52
C GLY A 245 -0.45 -21.62 11.65
N ASP A 246 -1.65 -21.07 11.74
CA ASP A 246 -2.80 -21.42 10.90
C ASP A 246 -3.62 -20.15 10.61
N HIS A 247 -2.99 -19.20 9.93
CA HIS A 247 -3.63 -17.91 9.67
C HIS A 247 -4.29 -17.83 8.29
N LEU A 248 -3.86 -18.68 7.35
CA LEU A 248 -4.25 -18.57 5.94
C LEU A 248 -4.99 -19.81 5.40
N SER A 249 -5.13 -20.88 6.19
CA SER A 249 -5.70 -22.17 5.70
C SER A 249 -7.14 -22.08 5.23
N ASP A 250 -7.91 -21.10 5.71
CA ASP A 250 -9.28 -20.84 5.24
C ASP A 250 -9.33 -20.13 3.87
N LEU A 251 -8.20 -19.56 3.42
CA LEU A 251 -8.08 -18.88 2.14
C LEU A 251 -7.49 -19.80 1.07
N PHE A 252 -6.37 -20.47 1.38
CA PHE A 252 -5.65 -21.37 0.47
C PHE A 252 -4.68 -22.28 1.22
N ASP A 253 -4.20 -23.31 0.52
CA ASP A 253 -3.10 -24.16 1.02
C ASP A 253 -1.75 -23.45 0.85
N VAL A 254 -1.19 -22.99 1.95
CA VAL A 254 0.11 -22.28 1.97
C VAL A 254 1.24 -23.13 1.40
N ASN A 255 1.20 -24.48 1.58
CA ASN A 255 2.21 -25.38 1.01
C ASN A 255 2.21 -25.38 -0.52
N ALA A 256 1.07 -25.11 -1.15
CA ALA A 256 0.93 -25.08 -2.60
C ALA A 256 1.38 -23.74 -3.22
N VAL A 257 1.37 -22.64 -2.42
CA VAL A 257 1.62 -21.28 -2.93
C VAL A 257 2.98 -20.73 -2.52
N PHE A 258 3.54 -21.16 -1.38
CA PHE A 258 4.83 -20.65 -0.89
C PHE A 258 5.96 -20.97 -1.87
N ASP A 259 6.65 -19.93 -2.32
CA ASP A 259 7.79 -20.08 -3.22
C ASP A 259 9.02 -20.63 -2.48
N ARG A 260 9.31 -21.90 -2.74
CA ARG A 260 10.40 -22.64 -2.10
C ARG A 260 11.80 -22.27 -2.63
N SER A 261 11.90 -21.45 -3.66
CA SER A 261 13.18 -20.88 -4.09
C SER A 261 13.65 -19.73 -3.20
N ARG A 262 12.77 -19.19 -2.37
CA ARG A 262 13.09 -18.12 -1.40
C ARG A 262 14.02 -18.64 -0.31
N PRO A 263 14.97 -17.79 0.16
CA PRO A 263 15.80 -18.13 1.33
C PRO A 263 14.93 -18.38 2.58
N THR A 264 15.22 -19.46 3.29
CA THR A 264 14.58 -19.82 4.57
C THR A 264 15.64 -20.13 5.62
N PRO A 265 15.37 -19.92 6.91
CA PRO A 265 14.14 -19.34 7.47
C PRO A 265 13.94 -17.88 7.10
N VAL A 266 12.70 -17.46 6.92
CA VAL A 266 12.37 -16.03 6.80
C VAL A 266 12.66 -15.37 8.16
N PRO A 267 13.48 -14.31 8.22
CA PRO A 267 13.80 -13.65 9.48
C PRO A 267 12.54 -13.11 10.15
N LYS A 268 12.49 -13.17 11.48
CA LYS A 268 11.43 -12.49 12.23
C LYS A 268 11.60 -10.99 12.07
N MET A 269 10.48 -10.29 11.86
CA MET A 269 10.48 -8.84 11.90
C MET A 269 10.95 -8.41 13.29
N THR A 270 11.96 -7.54 13.32
CA THR A 270 12.38 -6.86 14.55
C THR A 270 11.46 -5.65 14.74
N GLU A 271 10.83 -5.57 15.92
CA GLU A 271 10.04 -4.39 16.33
C GLU A 271 10.92 -3.13 16.42
#